data_427a96c13163e1756522e163c43bd589
#
_entry.id   427a96c13163e1756522e163c43bd589
#
_cell.length_a   1.000
_cell.length_b   1.000
_cell.length_c   1.000
_cell.angle_alpha   90.00
_cell.angle_beta   90.00
_cell.angle_gamma   90.00
#
_symmetry.space_group_name_H-M   'P 1'
#
loop_
_entity.id
_entity.type
_entity.pdbx_description
1 polymer ?
#
loop_
_entity_poly.entity_id
_entity_poly.type
_entity_poly.pdbx_seq_one_letter_code
_entity_poly.pdbx_strand_id
1 'polypeptide(L)'
;MAKWRLLVFSVVATVLYAGHFAYFNSMEAILPYTETLYSMANLAVFPLYYLYLLEVTEKKRWNHHWQVTLLILIPSLLIGMMIGGCYIFVNDAERPHLIFVARMVAKFIFAIQVVIVLLKGYQRVKKFDEIVENCYSDIENRTLRNTQIIIIFLVITSIISFLANVIGKEAFVDSLALVSIPCVVFAIILFMLLRAGHMQNFTIHELMEEAEETATVDNDNNTDIMRETTESVSAEVNAEKIRQISAEIEEVMRREKPFLKPDLRVSDLARLLHTNRDYISKAIRLDKGMSFNEYVNRLRIEHAITLMKNNPQMSVLDLSVKSGYTSQASFFRNFKQFTGTSPKQFKCN
;
A
#
# COMPACT_ATOMS: atom_id res chain seq x y z
N MET A 1 10.61 -10.66 5.76
CA MET A 1 10.81 -10.86 4.30
C MET A 1 10.46 -9.61 3.48
N ALA A 2 9.35 -8.92 3.74
CA ALA A 2 8.94 -7.73 2.98
C ALA A 2 10.02 -6.63 2.89
N LYS A 3 10.69 -6.27 4.01
CA LYS A 3 11.81 -5.31 4.00
C LYS A 3 12.97 -5.75 3.11
N TRP A 4 13.27 -7.05 3.06
CA TRP A 4 14.29 -7.59 2.17
C TRP A 4 13.91 -7.46 0.69
N ARG A 5 12.65 -7.73 0.34
CA ARG A 5 12.15 -7.53 -1.04
C ARG A 5 12.19 -6.07 -1.48
N LEU A 6 11.84 -5.16 -0.56
CA LEU A 6 11.97 -3.72 -0.79
C LEU A 6 13.42 -3.30 -1.01
N LEU A 7 14.37 -3.88 -0.26
CA LEU A 7 15.79 -3.64 -0.45
C LEU A 7 16.25 -4.12 -1.84
N VAL A 8 15.91 -5.35 -2.23
CA VAL A 8 16.26 -5.89 -3.55
C VAL A 8 15.68 -5.03 -4.67
N PHE A 9 14.40 -4.65 -4.57
CA PHE A 9 13.76 -3.71 -5.49
C PHE A 9 14.56 -2.40 -5.60
N SER A 10 14.98 -1.83 -4.48
CA SER A 10 15.69 -0.55 -4.44
C SER A 10 17.08 -0.64 -5.07
N VAL A 11 17.78 -1.74 -4.87
CA VAL A 11 19.09 -1.99 -5.51
C VAL A 11 18.92 -2.09 -7.02
N VAL A 12 17.94 -2.89 -7.50
CA VAL A 12 17.67 -3.04 -8.93
C VAL A 12 17.22 -1.72 -9.56
N ALA A 13 16.39 -0.95 -8.87
CA ALA A 13 15.98 0.37 -9.31
C ALA A 13 17.15 1.36 -9.39
N THR A 14 18.11 1.30 -8.48
CA THR A 14 19.34 2.11 -8.54
C THR A 14 20.20 1.71 -9.74
N VAL A 15 20.34 0.40 -10.01
CA VAL A 15 21.04 -0.10 -11.20
C VAL A 15 20.38 0.38 -12.49
N LEU A 16 19.03 0.38 -12.55
CA LEU A 16 18.28 0.91 -13.69
C LEU A 16 18.66 2.36 -14.00
N TYR A 17 18.73 3.21 -12.96
CA TYR A 17 19.04 4.64 -13.14
C TYR A 17 20.52 4.90 -13.42
N ALA A 18 21.42 4.13 -12.85
CA ALA A 18 22.85 4.18 -13.22
C ALA A 18 23.04 3.82 -14.70
N GLY A 19 22.35 2.78 -15.19
CA GLY A 19 22.34 2.40 -16.61
C GLY A 19 21.76 3.51 -17.50
N HIS A 20 20.69 4.16 -17.04
CA HIS A 20 20.08 5.29 -17.76
C HIS A 20 21.05 6.47 -17.88
N PHE A 21 21.70 6.84 -16.79
CA PHE A 21 22.73 7.87 -16.77
C PHE A 21 23.90 7.55 -17.72
N ALA A 22 24.41 6.32 -17.69
CA ALA A 22 25.51 5.89 -18.59
C ALA A 22 25.09 5.94 -20.07
N TYR A 23 23.85 5.56 -20.39
CA TYR A 23 23.32 5.60 -21.76
C TYR A 23 23.25 7.03 -22.29
N PHE A 24 22.72 7.98 -21.54
CA PHE A 24 22.62 9.38 -21.97
C PHE A 24 23.96 10.11 -22.04
N ASN A 25 24.95 9.73 -21.20
CA ASN A 25 26.28 10.31 -21.26
C ASN A 25 27.22 9.66 -22.28
N SER A 26 26.69 8.80 -23.16
CA SER A 26 27.44 8.20 -24.30
C SER A 26 28.75 7.54 -23.87
N MET A 27 28.74 6.80 -22.77
CA MET A 27 29.92 6.05 -22.29
C MET A 27 30.14 4.79 -23.14
N GLU A 28 30.66 4.96 -24.37
CA GLU A 28 30.75 3.89 -25.37
C GLU A 28 31.55 2.67 -24.92
N ALA A 29 32.62 2.87 -24.16
CA ALA A 29 33.47 1.78 -23.67
C ALA A 29 32.73 0.77 -22.76
N ILE A 30 31.71 1.21 -22.03
CA ILE A 30 30.92 0.37 -21.11
C ILE A 30 29.51 0.11 -21.61
N LEU A 31 29.15 0.62 -22.79
CA LEU A 31 27.80 0.54 -23.35
C LEU A 31 27.22 -0.88 -23.38
N PRO A 32 27.95 -1.94 -23.81
CA PRO A 32 27.43 -3.31 -23.84
C PRO A 32 26.97 -3.80 -22.45
N TYR A 33 27.75 -3.51 -21.42
CA TYR A 33 27.46 -3.91 -20.04
C TYR A 33 26.31 -3.09 -19.45
N THR A 34 26.35 -1.78 -19.66
CA THR A 34 25.32 -0.88 -19.13
C THR A 34 23.99 -1.10 -19.80
N GLU A 35 23.95 -1.37 -21.09
CA GLU A 35 22.71 -1.67 -21.83
C GLU A 35 22.08 -2.99 -21.37
N THR A 36 22.90 -4.02 -21.18
CA THR A 36 22.43 -5.31 -20.67
C THR A 36 21.85 -5.16 -19.27
N LEU A 37 22.60 -4.54 -18.34
CA LEU A 37 22.18 -4.29 -16.96
C LEU A 37 20.92 -3.41 -16.90
N TYR A 38 20.87 -2.37 -17.74
CA TYR A 38 19.71 -1.50 -17.86
C TYR A 38 18.46 -2.29 -18.29
N SER A 39 18.58 -3.14 -19.32
CA SER A 39 17.45 -3.93 -19.81
C SER A 39 16.96 -4.94 -18.78
N MET A 40 17.87 -5.62 -18.10
CA MET A 40 17.53 -6.53 -17.00
C MET A 40 16.83 -5.81 -15.85
N ALA A 41 17.39 -4.70 -15.40
CA ALA A 41 16.83 -3.92 -14.30
C ALA A 41 15.45 -3.34 -14.67
N ASN A 42 15.29 -2.84 -15.89
CA ASN A 42 14.03 -2.28 -16.37
C ASN A 42 12.89 -3.31 -16.34
N LEU A 43 13.16 -4.54 -16.79
CA LEU A 43 12.17 -5.62 -16.80
C LEU A 43 11.95 -6.26 -15.42
N ALA A 44 12.87 -6.11 -14.48
CA ALA A 44 12.79 -6.68 -13.14
C ALA A 44 12.10 -5.76 -12.10
N VAL A 45 12.17 -4.43 -12.26
CA VAL A 45 11.73 -3.45 -11.26
C VAL A 45 10.25 -3.62 -10.91
N PHE A 46 9.35 -3.64 -11.88
CA PHE A 46 7.91 -3.75 -11.63
C PHE A 46 7.49 -5.10 -11.03
N PRO A 47 7.99 -6.25 -11.53
CA PRO A 47 7.74 -7.54 -10.89
C PRO A 47 8.24 -7.60 -9.44
N LEU A 48 9.43 -7.09 -9.14
CA LEU A 48 9.97 -7.05 -7.77
C LEU A 48 9.11 -6.20 -6.83
N TYR A 49 8.66 -5.04 -7.32
CA TYR A 49 7.73 -4.21 -6.57
C TYR A 49 6.40 -4.93 -6.30
N TYR A 50 5.85 -5.61 -7.30
CA TYR A 50 4.63 -6.39 -7.13
C TYR A 50 4.80 -7.54 -6.13
N LEU A 51 5.95 -8.22 -6.13
CA LEU A 51 6.29 -9.22 -5.12
C LEU A 51 6.35 -8.64 -3.70
N TYR A 52 6.84 -7.41 -3.55
CA TYR A 52 6.77 -6.69 -2.27
C TYR A 52 5.33 -6.44 -1.84
N LEU A 53 4.48 -5.93 -2.75
CA LEU A 53 3.06 -5.72 -2.46
C LEU A 53 2.35 -7.02 -2.04
N LEU A 54 2.62 -8.14 -2.74
CA LEU A 54 2.09 -9.46 -2.39
C LEU A 54 2.45 -9.86 -0.97
N GLU A 55 3.71 -9.69 -0.58
CA GLU A 55 4.18 -10.04 0.76
C GLU A 55 3.52 -9.23 1.88
N VAL A 56 3.21 -7.96 1.61
CA VAL A 56 2.59 -7.06 2.60
C VAL A 56 1.08 -7.27 2.69
N THR A 57 0.43 -7.71 1.60
CA THR A 57 -1.04 -7.73 1.51
C THR A 57 -1.66 -9.14 1.54
N GLU A 58 -0.88 -10.21 1.43
CA GLU A 58 -1.41 -11.59 1.36
C GLU A 58 -1.00 -12.48 2.52
N LYS A 59 -1.98 -13.31 2.95
CA LYS A 59 -1.81 -14.37 3.94
C LYS A 59 -1.03 -15.58 3.41
N LYS A 60 -1.26 -15.97 2.16
CA LYS A 60 -0.80 -17.26 1.61
C LYS A 60 0.48 -17.11 0.79
N ARG A 61 1.60 -17.49 1.39
CA ARG A 61 2.98 -17.22 0.97
C ARG A 61 3.49 -17.95 -0.28
N TRP A 62 2.90 -19.08 -0.74
CA TRP A 62 3.61 -19.98 -1.65
C TRP A 62 3.19 -19.99 -3.12
N ASN A 63 1.91 -19.94 -3.45
CA ASN A 63 1.51 -20.20 -4.84
C ASN A 63 1.57 -18.98 -5.77
N HIS A 64 1.20 -17.78 -5.30
CA HIS A 64 1.20 -16.59 -6.16
C HIS A 64 2.59 -16.00 -6.37
N HIS A 65 3.44 -15.99 -5.34
CA HIS A 65 4.80 -15.45 -5.45
C HIS A 65 5.67 -16.25 -6.43
N TRP A 66 5.54 -17.57 -6.41
CA TRP A 66 6.22 -18.46 -7.35
C TRP A 66 5.79 -18.21 -8.80
N GLN A 67 4.48 -18.07 -9.03
CA GLN A 67 3.96 -17.78 -10.37
C GLN A 67 4.46 -16.42 -10.90
N VAL A 68 4.44 -15.37 -10.09
CA VAL A 68 4.97 -14.06 -10.48
C VAL A 68 6.47 -14.12 -10.75
N THR A 69 7.24 -14.83 -9.92
CA THR A 69 8.68 -15.01 -10.12
C THR A 69 8.96 -15.74 -11.43
N LEU A 70 8.32 -16.86 -11.69
CA LEU A 70 8.55 -17.65 -12.91
C LEU A 70 8.04 -16.98 -14.17
N LEU A 71 6.83 -16.43 -14.15
CA LEU A 71 6.17 -15.93 -15.36
C LEU A 71 6.59 -14.51 -15.74
N ILE A 72 7.10 -13.73 -14.81
CA ILE A 72 7.42 -12.32 -15.03
C ILE A 72 8.90 -12.05 -14.83
N LEU A 73 9.46 -12.40 -13.66
CA LEU A 73 10.84 -12.03 -13.32
C LEU A 73 11.87 -12.81 -14.16
N ILE A 74 11.72 -14.13 -14.26
CA ILE A 74 12.67 -14.98 -15.01
C ILE A 74 12.68 -14.66 -16.50
N PRO A 75 11.54 -14.55 -17.21
CA PRO A 75 11.54 -14.14 -18.61
C PRO A 75 12.17 -12.76 -18.84
N SER A 76 11.95 -11.83 -17.90
CA SER A 76 12.56 -10.49 -17.95
C SER A 76 14.09 -10.55 -17.90
N LEU A 77 14.63 -11.37 -16.99
CA LEU A 77 16.08 -11.58 -16.88
C LEU A 77 16.66 -12.29 -18.11
N LEU A 78 15.95 -13.28 -18.68
CA LEU A 78 16.37 -13.99 -19.88
C LEU A 78 16.50 -13.06 -21.09
N ILE A 79 15.54 -12.13 -21.28
CA ILE A 79 15.63 -11.13 -22.35
C ILE A 79 16.83 -10.20 -22.15
N GLY A 80 17.08 -9.78 -20.92
CA GLY A 80 18.27 -8.97 -20.60
C GLY A 80 19.58 -9.71 -20.95
N MET A 81 19.68 -11.00 -20.60
CA MET A 81 20.83 -11.84 -20.94
C MET A 81 20.96 -12.05 -22.48
N MET A 82 19.84 -12.14 -23.20
CA MET A 82 19.85 -12.24 -24.66
C MET A 82 20.46 -10.99 -25.30
N ILE A 83 20.10 -9.79 -24.81
CA ILE A 83 20.70 -8.53 -25.28
C ILE A 83 22.21 -8.52 -25.04
N GLY A 84 22.67 -8.91 -23.84
CA GLY A 84 24.08 -9.04 -23.54
C GLY A 84 24.82 -10.06 -24.42
N GLY A 85 24.17 -11.21 -24.69
CA GLY A 85 24.70 -12.24 -25.61
C GLY A 85 24.89 -11.74 -27.02
N CYS A 86 24.04 -10.84 -27.49
CA CYS A 86 24.23 -10.24 -28.84
C CYS A 86 25.55 -9.46 -28.95
N TYR A 87 26.00 -8.84 -27.85
CA TYR A 87 27.29 -8.15 -27.86
C TYR A 87 28.51 -9.09 -27.86
N ILE A 88 28.37 -10.31 -27.34
CA ILE A 88 29.47 -11.25 -27.15
C ILE A 88 29.57 -12.21 -28.36
N PHE A 89 28.43 -12.69 -28.89
CA PHE A 89 28.40 -13.83 -29.81
C PHE A 89 27.96 -13.45 -31.22
N VAL A 90 27.47 -12.23 -31.48
CA VAL A 90 26.95 -11.82 -32.79
C VAL A 90 27.91 -10.87 -33.48
N ASN A 91 28.11 -11.11 -34.79
CA ASN A 91 28.96 -10.29 -35.64
C ASN A 91 28.44 -8.83 -35.75
N ASP A 92 29.35 -7.88 -35.96
CA ASP A 92 29.04 -6.43 -35.99
C ASP A 92 27.99 -6.08 -37.06
N ALA A 93 27.89 -6.80 -38.15
CA ALA A 93 26.91 -6.54 -39.23
C ALA A 93 25.46 -6.87 -38.83
N GLU A 94 25.24 -7.94 -38.08
CA GLU A 94 23.90 -8.42 -37.71
C GLU A 94 23.46 -7.93 -36.32
N ARG A 95 24.43 -7.59 -35.47
CA ARG A 95 24.20 -7.16 -34.07
C ARG A 95 23.18 -6.03 -33.93
N PRO A 96 23.23 -4.93 -34.71
CA PRO A 96 22.30 -3.83 -34.53
C PRO A 96 20.84 -4.25 -34.75
N HIS A 97 20.58 -5.10 -35.73
CA HIS A 97 19.24 -5.60 -36.03
C HIS A 97 18.71 -6.51 -34.94
N LEU A 98 19.50 -7.44 -34.43
CA LEU A 98 19.08 -8.34 -33.35
C LEU A 98 18.85 -7.62 -32.03
N ILE A 99 19.72 -6.65 -31.69
CA ILE A 99 19.53 -5.81 -30.51
C ILE A 99 18.26 -4.97 -30.67
N PHE A 100 17.99 -4.41 -31.82
CA PHE A 100 16.75 -3.66 -32.04
C PHE A 100 15.51 -4.53 -31.84
N VAL A 101 15.46 -5.74 -32.37
CA VAL A 101 14.35 -6.68 -32.16
C VAL A 101 14.21 -7.05 -30.69
N ALA A 102 15.31 -7.38 -30.01
CA ALA A 102 15.31 -7.70 -28.60
C ALA A 102 14.78 -6.53 -27.72
N ARG A 103 15.18 -5.30 -28.03
CA ARG A 103 14.66 -4.09 -27.38
C ARG A 103 13.16 -3.88 -27.61
N MET A 104 12.65 -4.13 -28.80
CA MET A 104 11.22 -4.02 -29.10
C MET A 104 10.42 -5.03 -28.31
N VAL A 105 10.86 -6.28 -28.24
CA VAL A 105 10.24 -7.33 -27.42
C VAL A 105 10.29 -6.95 -25.94
N ALA A 106 11.44 -6.49 -25.44
CA ALA A 106 11.57 -6.05 -24.06
C ALA A 106 10.63 -4.89 -23.72
N LYS A 107 10.50 -3.88 -24.60
CA LYS A 107 9.57 -2.75 -24.43
C LYS A 107 8.11 -3.21 -24.38
N PHE A 108 7.73 -4.18 -25.22
CA PHE A 108 6.38 -4.74 -25.23
C PHE A 108 6.07 -5.49 -23.91
N ILE A 109 7.00 -6.34 -23.44
CA ILE A 109 6.85 -7.04 -22.15
C ILE A 109 6.77 -6.03 -21.00
N PHE A 110 7.64 -5.01 -21.01
CA PHE A 110 7.63 -3.95 -20.01
C PHE A 110 6.28 -3.22 -19.93
N ALA A 111 5.71 -2.85 -21.08
CA ALA A 111 4.40 -2.20 -21.12
C ALA A 111 3.30 -3.09 -20.49
N ILE A 112 3.30 -4.39 -20.78
CA ILE A 112 2.37 -5.35 -20.17
C ILE A 112 2.58 -5.44 -18.65
N GLN A 113 3.84 -5.55 -18.21
CA GLN A 113 4.16 -5.61 -16.78
C GLN A 113 3.66 -4.37 -16.02
N VAL A 114 3.90 -3.18 -16.57
CA VAL A 114 3.43 -1.90 -15.99
C VAL A 114 1.91 -1.91 -15.83
N VAL A 115 1.15 -2.28 -16.87
CA VAL A 115 -0.31 -2.33 -16.82
C VAL A 115 -0.80 -3.33 -15.76
N ILE A 116 -0.21 -4.53 -15.72
CA ILE A 116 -0.60 -5.55 -14.73
C ILE A 116 -0.32 -5.07 -13.30
N VAL A 117 0.86 -4.51 -13.05
CA VAL A 117 1.23 -4.03 -11.71
C VAL A 117 0.36 -2.87 -11.26
N LEU A 118 0.02 -1.95 -12.18
CA LEU A 118 -0.90 -0.85 -11.89
C LEU A 118 -2.29 -1.36 -11.51
N LEU A 119 -2.91 -2.15 -12.39
CA LEU A 119 -4.30 -2.58 -12.17
C LEU A 119 -4.43 -3.49 -10.95
N LYS A 120 -3.62 -4.55 -10.89
CA LYS A 120 -3.68 -5.51 -9.77
C LYS A 120 -3.10 -4.93 -8.48
N GLY A 121 -2.04 -4.14 -8.56
CA GLY A 121 -1.43 -3.49 -7.40
C GLY A 121 -2.39 -2.49 -6.76
N TYR A 122 -3.03 -1.63 -7.54
CA TYR A 122 -4.01 -0.66 -7.05
C TYR A 122 -5.20 -1.33 -6.35
N GLN A 123 -5.82 -2.32 -6.99
CA GLN A 123 -6.95 -3.05 -6.41
C GLN A 123 -6.57 -3.73 -5.09
N ARG A 124 -5.37 -4.30 -5.04
CA ARG A 124 -4.85 -5.00 -3.87
C ARG A 124 -4.58 -4.07 -2.70
N VAL A 125 -3.92 -2.94 -2.96
CA VAL A 125 -3.67 -1.93 -1.94
C VAL A 125 -4.97 -1.35 -1.40
N LYS A 126 -5.93 -1.03 -2.28
CA LYS A 126 -7.24 -0.54 -1.87
C LYS A 126 -7.95 -1.53 -0.94
N LYS A 127 -7.98 -2.82 -1.31
CA LYS A 127 -8.60 -3.87 -0.48
C LYS A 127 -7.89 -4.03 0.88
N PHE A 128 -6.56 -3.94 0.89
CA PHE A 128 -5.79 -4.00 2.13
C PHE A 128 -6.08 -2.80 3.04
N ASP A 129 -6.09 -1.58 2.50
CA ASP A 129 -6.38 -0.38 3.26
C ASP A 129 -7.81 -0.42 3.85
N GLU A 130 -8.81 -0.93 3.10
CA GLU A 130 -10.17 -1.15 3.61
C GLU A 130 -10.20 -2.13 4.80
N ILE A 131 -9.40 -3.19 4.77
CA ILE A 131 -9.29 -4.13 5.91
C ILE A 131 -8.68 -3.41 7.12
N VAL A 132 -7.61 -2.65 6.93
CA VAL A 132 -6.96 -1.90 8.01
C VAL A 132 -7.92 -0.88 8.63
N GLU A 133 -8.67 -0.12 7.81
CA GLU A 133 -9.66 0.87 8.28
C GLU A 133 -10.82 0.23 9.05
N ASN A 134 -11.16 -1.02 8.75
CA ASN A 134 -12.20 -1.74 9.48
C ASN A 134 -11.70 -2.45 10.75
N CYS A 135 -10.39 -2.57 10.95
CA CYS A 135 -9.82 -3.27 12.10
C CYS A 135 -9.18 -2.35 13.14
N TYR A 136 -8.64 -1.20 12.73
CA TYR A 136 -7.84 -0.32 13.59
C TYR A 136 -8.39 1.09 13.67
N SER A 137 -8.40 1.65 14.87
CA SER A 137 -8.74 3.08 15.09
C SER A 137 -7.58 4.02 14.75
N ASP A 138 -6.33 3.56 14.82
CA ASP A 138 -5.14 4.27 14.35
C ASP A 138 -4.55 3.55 13.15
N ILE A 139 -4.62 4.22 11.99
CA ILE A 139 -4.14 3.69 10.71
C ILE A 139 -2.82 4.32 10.27
N GLU A 140 -2.21 5.18 11.11
CA GLU A 140 -0.93 5.81 10.81
C GLU A 140 0.16 4.74 10.70
N ASN A 141 0.92 4.76 9.59
CA ASN A 141 1.94 3.76 9.22
C ASN A 141 1.42 2.31 9.03
N ARG A 142 0.10 2.09 8.99
CA ARG A 142 -0.51 0.78 8.74
C ARG A 142 -1.05 0.63 7.34
N THR A 143 -1.52 1.73 6.71
CA THR A 143 -2.05 1.74 5.34
C THR A 143 -0.94 1.83 4.29
N LEU A 144 -1.23 1.33 3.10
CA LEU A 144 -0.38 1.40 1.92
C LEU A 144 -0.70 2.60 1.02
N ARG A 145 -1.56 3.52 1.48
CA ARG A 145 -2.02 4.68 0.69
C ARG A 145 -0.88 5.53 0.15
N ASN A 146 0.14 5.80 0.96
CA ASN A 146 1.32 6.54 0.53
C ASN A 146 2.11 5.79 -0.56
N THR A 147 2.06 4.47 -0.54
CA THR A 147 2.72 3.62 -1.52
C THR A 147 2.04 3.69 -2.89
N GLN A 148 0.72 3.91 -2.95
CA GLN A 148 -0.01 4.13 -4.22
C GLN A 148 0.46 5.37 -4.96
N ILE A 149 0.68 6.48 -4.26
CA ILE A 149 1.19 7.72 -4.84
C ILE A 149 2.55 7.48 -5.51
N ILE A 150 3.40 6.70 -4.85
CA ILE A 150 4.74 6.35 -5.36
C ILE A 150 4.63 5.51 -6.64
N ILE A 151 3.69 4.55 -6.71
CA ILE A 151 3.45 3.76 -7.94
C ILE A 151 3.06 4.68 -9.10
N ILE A 152 2.17 5.63 -8.88
CA ILE A 152 1.75 6.58 -9.91
C ILE A 152 2.96 7.37 -10.44
N PHE A 153 3.83 7.85 -9.56
CA PHE A 153 5.05 8.56 -9.96
C PHE A 153 6.03 7.65 -10.73
N LEU A 154 6.21 6.39 -10.30
CA LEU A 154 7.03 5.42 -11.03
C LEU A 154 6.53 5.19 -12.45
N VAL A 155 5.22 5.14 -12.63
CA VAL A 155 4.61 5.00 -13.95
C VAL A 155 4.80 6.25 -14.79
N ILE A 156 4.58 7.42 -14.24
CA ILE A 156 4.81 8.69 -14.95
C ILE A 156 6.27 8.78 -15.41
N THR A 157 7.23 8.46 -14.55
CA THR A 157 8.66 8.45 -14.92
C THR A 157 8.98 7.42 -15.99
N SER A 158 8.32 6.24 -15.95
CA SER A 158 8.47 5.21 -16.98
C SER A 158 7.91 5.65 -18.35
N ILE A 159 6.79 6.34 -18.37
CA ILE A 159 6.19 6.92 -19.58
C ILE A 159 7.12 8.00 -20.15
N ILE A 160 7.64 8.89 -19.33
CA ILE A 160 8.58 9.94 -19.76
C ILE A 160 9.84 9.30 -20.33
N SER A 161 10.39 8.28 -19.68
CA SER A 161 11.55 7.55 -20.16
C SER A 161 11.29 6.84 -21.51
N PHE A 162 10.10 6.26 -21.68
CA PHE A 162 9.69 5.65 -22.93
C PHE A 162 9.59 6.69 -24.06
N LEU A 163 8.95 7.82 -23.82
CA LEU A 163 8.84 8.92 -24.78
C LEU A 163 10.21 9.48 -25.16
N ALA A 164 11.10 9.66 -24.20
CA ALA A 164 12.47 10.08 -24.46
C ALA A 164 13.23 9.10 -25.35
N ASN A 165 13.02 7.79 -25.19
CA ASN A 165 13.57 6.77 -26.07
C ASN A 165 12.99 6.78 -27.50
N VAL A 166 11.73 7.18 -27.67
CA VAL A 166 11.05 7.30 -28.98
C VAL A 166 11.51 8.53 -29.74
N ILE A 167 11.63 9.67 -29.04
CA ILE A 167 12.05 10.97 -29.61
C ILE A 167 13.52 10.89 -30.05
N GLY A 168 14.30 10.06 -29.42
CA GLY A 168 15.71 9.85 -29.76
C GLY A 168 16.68 10.59 -28.83
N LYS A 169 17.88 10.04 -28.72
CA LYS A 169 18.93 10.52 -27.82
C LYS A 169 19.38 11.94 -28.11
N GLU A 170 19.43 12.29 -29.41
CA GLU A 170 19.96 13.58 -29.89
C GLU A 170 19.17 14.80 -29.36
N ALA A 171 17.85 14.67 -29.22
CA ALA A 171 17.01 15.73 -28.67
C ALA A 171 17.28 16.07 -27.19
N PHE A 172 17.94 15.18 -26.46
CA PHE A 172 18.16 15.30 -25.01
C PHE A 172 19.63 15.57 -24.63
N VAL A 173 20.59 15.26 -25.52
CA VAL A 173 22.03 15.38 -25.24
C VAL A 173 22.43 16.84 -24.97
N ASP A 174 21.81 17.79 -25.62
CA ASP A 174 22.13 19.22 -25.46
C ASP A 174 21.54 19.86 -24.20
N SER A 175 20.70 19.14 -23.46
CA SER A 175 20.07 19.67 -22.25
C SER A 175 20.35 18.78 -21.03
N LEU A 176 21.37 19.15 -20.26
CA LEU A 176 21.69 18.50 -18.98
C LEU A 176 20.49 18.46 -18.03
N ALA A 177 19.62 19.48 -18.06
CA ALA A 177 18.42 19.56 -17.23
C ALA A 177 17.40 18.48 -17.58
N LEU A 178 17.17 18.17 -18.85
CA LEU A 178 16.22 17.14 -19.27
C LEU A 178 16.65 15.72 -18.87
N VAL A 179 17.95 15.47 -18.72
CA VAL A 179 18.49 14.20 -18.26
C VAL A 179 18.53 14.12 -16.73
N SER A 180 18.93 15.20 -16.06
CA SER A 180 19.19 15.22 -14.61
C SER A 180 17.90 15.28 -13.79
N ILE A 181 16.89 16.06 -14.22
CA ILE A 181 15.62 16.23 -13.47
C ILE A 181 14.92 14.89 -13.23
N PRO A 182 14.69 14.02 -14.22
CA PRO A 182 14.08 12.71 -13.98
C PRO A 182 14.88 11.84 -13.01
N CYS A 183 16.20 11.88 -13.07
CA CYS A 183 17.06 11.11 -12.17
C CYS A 183 16.92 11.57 -10.71
N VAL A 184 16.90 12.88 -10.46
CA VAL A 184 16.73 13.46 -9.11
C VAL A 184 15.33 13.13 -8.58
N VAL A 185 14.28 13.32 -9.40
CA VAL A 185 12.89 13.01 -9.02
C VAL A 185 12.77 11.54 -8.63
N PHE A 186 13.38 10.65 -9.40
CA PHE A 186 13.36 9.22 -9.08
C PHE A 186 14.12 8.89 -7.80
N ALA A 187 15.28 9.48 -7.57
CA ALA A 187 16.03 9.27 -6.33
C ALA A 187 15.19 9.69 -5.10
N ILE A 188 14.45 10.81 -5.21
CA ILE A 188 13.53 11.26 -4.17
C ILE A 188 12.38 10.25 -3.98
N ILE A 189 11.78 9.75 -5.06
CA ILE A 189 10.71 8.75 -5.01
C ILE A 189 11.20 7.46 -4.36
N LEU A 190 12.38 6.99 -4.74
CA LEU A 190 12.99 5.79 -4.15
C LEU A 190 13.26 5.95 -2.66
N PHE A 191 13.79 7.10 -2.26
CA PHE A 191 13.99 7.44 -0.84
C PHE A 191 12.66 7.47 -0.06
N MET A 192 11.62 8.10 -0.62
CA MET A 192 10.29 8.12 0.00
C MET A 192 9.70 6.71 0.13
N LEU A 193 9.87 5.86 -0.87
CA LEU A 193 9.42 4.46 -0.83
C LEU A 193 10.13 3.66 0.26
N LEU A 194 11.45 3.78 0.33
CA LEU A 194 12.26 3.12 1.37
C LEU A 194 11.85 3.58 2.77
N ARG A 195 11.68 4.88 2.95
CA ARG A 195 11.21 5.46 4.22
C ARG A 195 9.82 4.94 4.58
N ALA A 196 8.87 4.96 3.63
CA ALA A 196 7.52 4.46 3.85
C ALA A 196 7.53 2.98 4.23
N GLY A 197 8.29 2.14 3.53
CA GLY A 197 8.40 0.71 3.85
C GLY A 197 9.15 0.42 5.16
N HIS A 198 10.07 1.30 5.58
CA HIS A 198 10.73 1.18 6.87
C HIS A 198 9.79 1.53 8.04
N MET A 199 8.99 2.60 7.86
CA MET A 199 8.05 3.09 8.88
C MET A 199 6.77 2.26 8.95
N GLN A 200 6.50 1.43 7.93
CA GLN A 200 5.29 0.63 7.88
C GLN A 200 5.29 -0.45 8.95
N ASN A 201 4.22 -0.50 9.73
CA ASN A 201 3.91 -1.61 10.60
C ASN A 201 3.30 -2.73 9.76
N PHE A 202 3.92 -3.93 9.77
CA PHE A 202 3.46 -5.07 8.98
C PHE A 202 2.23 -5.70 9.63
N THR A 203 1.09 -5.04 9.48
CA THR A 203 -0.18 -5.37 10.14
C THR A 203 -0.78 -6.68 9.68
N ILE A 204 -0.39 -7.21 8.51
CA ILE A 204 -0.97 -8.46 8.01
C ILE A 204 -0.69 -9.66 8.93
N HIS A 205 0.49 -9.70 9.56
CA HIS A 205 0.81 -10.76 10.51
C HIS A 205 0.01 -10.61 11.80
N GLU A 206 -0.12 -9.39 12.34
CA GLU A 206 -0.95 -9.11 13.51
C GLU A 206 -2.42 -9.47 13.26
N LEU A 207 -2.98 -9.08 12.10
CA LEU A 207 -4.35 -9.43 11.71
C LEU A 207 -4.57 -10.93 11.59
N MET A 208 -3.52 -11.68 11.26
CA MET A 208 -3.57 -13.13 11.10
C MET A 208 -3.50 -13.85 12.44
N GLU A 209 -2.62 -13.44 13.34
CA GLU A 209 -2.53 -13.95 14.70
C GLU A 209 -3.86 -13.74 15.43
N GLU A 210 -4.41 -12.52 15.36
CA GLU A 210 -5.73 -12.21 15.91
C GLU A 210 -6.86 -13.05 15.28
N ALA A 211 -6.76 -13.40 13.99
CA ALA A 211 -7.75 -14.26 13.33
C ALA A 211 -7.66 -15.72 13.79
N GLU A 212 -6.46 -16.21 14.05
CA GLU A 212 -6.23 -17.58 14.54
C GLU A 212 -6.65 -17.72 16.01
N GLU A 213 -6.34 -16.72 16.85
CA GLU A 213 -6.81 -16.70 18.25
C GLU A 213 -8.34 -16.68 18.34
N THR A 214 -9.02 -15.91 17.47
CA THR A 214 -10.49 -15.85 17.47
C THR A 214 -11.12 -17.14 16.93
N ALA A 215 -10.51 -17.79 15.95
CA ALA A 215 -10.99 -19.05 15.39
C ALA A 215 -10.87 -20.23 16.37
N THR A 216 -9.91 -20.20 17.29
CA THR A 216 -9.79 -21.22 18.36
C THR A 216 -10.88 -21.05 19.42
N VAL A 217 -11.31 -19.84 19.70
CA VAL A 217 -12.41 -19.55 20.65
C VAL A 217 -13.78 -19.89 20.05
N ASP A 218 -13.97 -19.67 18.74
CA ASP A 218 -15.23 -20.01 18.03
C ASP A 218 -15.42 -21.53 17.83
N ASN A 219 -14.35 -22.32 17.78
CA ASN A 219 -14.46 -23.78 17.66
C ASN A 219 -14.97 -24.46 18.93
N ASP A 220 -14.82 -23.86 20.10
CA ASP A 220 -15.37 -24.39 21.36
C ASP A 220 -16.88 -24.11 21.52
N ASN A 221 -17.45 -23.16 20.76
CA ASN A 221 -18.85 -22.76 20.88
C ASN A 221 -19.74 -23.14 19.67
N ASN A 222 -19.20 -23.79 18.63
CA ASN A 222 -19.96 -24.10 17.40
C ASN A 222 -19.95 -25.60 17.02
N THR A 223 -20.15 -26.48 17.99
CA THR A 223 -20.61 -27.86 17.71
C THR A 223 -22.11 -27.88 17.89
N ASP A 224 -22.83 -27.31 16.99
CA ASP A 224 -24.22 -27.65 16.62
C ASP A 224 -24.85 -26.44 15.90
N ILE A 225 -24.90 -26.54 14.60
CA ILE A 225 -26.07 -26.30 13.76
C ILE A 225 -25.63 -26.50 12.31
N MET A 226 -25.89 -27.74 11.85
CA MET A 226 -25.81 -28.14 10.45
C MET A 226 -26.98 -27.58 9.62
N ARG A 227 -26.58 -27.12 8.42
CA ARG A 227 -27.23 -27.36 7.11
C ARG A 227 -28.67 -26.91 6.86
N GLU A 228 -28.72 -26.09 5.77
CA GLU A 228 -29.75 -26.05 4.73
C GLU A 228 -31.23 -26.06 5.20
N THR A 229 -31.79 -24.88 5.23
CA THR A 229 -33.05 -24.46 4.60
C THR A 229 -33.44 -23.09 5.12
N THR A 230 -33.75 -22.18 4.19
CA THR A 230 -34.36 -20.86 4.42
C THR A 230 -33.38 -19.69 4.43
N GLU A 231 -32.93 -19.28 3.25
CA GLU A 231 -32.12 -18.05 3.07
C GLU A 231 -32.84 -16.77 3.57
N SER A 232 -34.16 -16.71 3.57
CA SER A 232 -34.93 -15.56 4.01
C SER A 232 -35.00 -15.41 5.54
N VAL A 233 -35.21 -16.49 6.27
CA VAL A 233 -35.27 -16.47 7.75
C VAL A 233 -33.90 -16.24 8.36
N SER A 234 -32.83 -16.77 7.74
CA SER A 234 -31.46 -16.52 8.17
C SER A 234 -31.02 -15.08 7.95
N ALA A 235 -31.52 -14.41 6.91
CA ALA A 235 -31.22 -13.00 6.64
C ALA A 235 -31.88 -12.06 7.67
N GLU A 236 -33.13 -12.31 8.05
CA GLU A 236 -33.83 -11.51 9.08
C GLU A 236 -33.22 -11.70 10.46
N VAL A 237 -32.88 -12.91 10.86
CA VAL A 237 -32.22 -13.23 12.12
C VAL A 237 -30.83 -12.58 12.19
N ASN A 238 -30.07 -12.61 11.08
CA ASN A 238 -28.79 -11.91 11.00
C ASN A 238 -28.95 -10.38 11.07
N ALA A 239 -29.97 -9.80 10.46
CA ALA A 239 -30.23 -8.36 10.50
C ALA A 239 -30.61 -7.90 11.92
N GLU A 240 -31.42 -8.67 12.65
CA GLU A 240 -31.79 -8.36 14.03
C GLU A 240 -30.58 -8.46 14.95
N LYS A 241 -29.78 -9.51 14.82
CA LYS A 241 -28.51 -9.66 15.57
C LYS A 241 -27.55 -8.48 15.32
N ILE A 242 -27.46 -8.00 14.10
CA ILE A 242 -26.62 -6.85 13.73
C ILE A 242 -27.14 -5.57 14.42
N ARG A 243 -28.46 -5.34 14.45
CA ARG A 243 -29.07 -4.21 15.15
C ARG A 243 -28.81 -4.25 16.65
N GLN A 244 -28.98 -5.42 17.25
CA GLN A 244 -28.68 -5.62 18.67
C GLN A 244 -27.21 -5.29 18.98
N ILE A 245 -26.27 -5.84 18.21
CA ILE A 245 -24.83 -5.55 18.37
C ILE A 245 -24.53 -4.06 18.17
N SER A 246 -25.19 -3.38 17.22
CA SER A 246 -25.03 -1.94 17.06
C SER A 246 -25.44 -1.15 18.29
N ALA A 247 -26.55 -1.50 18.91
CA ALA A 247 -27.00 -0.88 20.15
C ALA A 247 -26.05 -1.15 21.33
N GLU A 248 -25.53 -2.37 21.44
CA GLU A 248 -24.53 -2.74 22.45
C GLU A 248 -23.22 -1.97 22.26
N ILE A 249 -22.76 -1.78 21.01
CA ILE A 249 -21.57 -0.96 20.68
C ILE A 249 -21.79 0.48 21.18
N GLU A 250 -22.94 1.10 20.88
CA GLU A 250 -23.23 2.47 21.33
C GLU A 250 -23.21 2.60 22.83
N GLU A 251 -23.82 1.65 23.53
CA GLU A 251 -23.89 1.66 25.00
C GLU A 251 -22.48 1.53 25.62
N VAL A 252 -21.65 0.61 25.13
CA VAL A 252 -20.28 0.43 25.59
C VAL A 252 -19.44 1.67 25.28
N MET A 253 -19.55 2.23 24.06
CA MET A 253 -18.86 3.46 23.67
C MET A 253 -19.24 4.65 24.57
N ARG A 254 -20.50 4.76 24.94
CA ARG A 254 -21.01 5.84 25.82
C ARG A 254 -20.54 5.65 27.26
N ARG A 255 -20.66 4.44 27.83
CA ARG A 255 -20.41 4.12 29.23
C ARG A 255 -18.91 4.02 29.53
N GLU A 256 -18.17 3.22 28.78
CA GLU A 256 -16.78 2.87 29.08
C GLU A 256 -15.78 3.72 28.31
N LYS A 257 -16.24 4.39 27.25
CA LYS A 257 -15.42 5.26 26.37
C LYS A 257 -14.13 4.59 25.88
N PRO A 258 -14.18 3.34 25.38
CA PRO A 258 -12.99 2.64 24.92
C PRO A 258 -12.31 3.37 23.75
N PHE A 259 -13.01 4.25 23.02
CA PHE A 259 -12.45 5.09 21.97
C PHE A 259 -11.32 6.02 22.44
N LEU A 260 -11.19 6.26 23.75
CA LEU A 260 -10.07 7.03 24.33
C LEU A 260 -8.77 6.22 24.40
N LYS A 261 -8.83 4.89 24.24
CA LYS A 261 -7.63 4.06 24.09
C LYS A 261 -7.01 4.33 22.72
N PRO A 262 -5.73 4.79 22.64
CA PRO A 262 -5.12 5.23 21.37
C PRO A 262 -5.09 4.17 20.27
N ASP A 263 -4.79 2.92 20.61
CA ASP A 263 -4.64 1.76 19.74
C ASP A 263 -5.87 0.82 19.76
N LEU A 264 -7.06 1.36 20.03
CA LEU A 264 -8.29 0.57 20.04
C LEU A 264 -8.47 -0.19 18.73
N ARG A 265 -8.72 -1.50 18.84
CA ARG A 265 -8.97 -2.41 17.72
C ARG A 265 -10.39 -2.94 17.74
N VAL A 266 -10.88 -3.38 16.59
CA VAL A 266 -12.19 -4.04 16.50
C VAL A 266 -12.24 -5.33 17.36
N SER A 267 -11.11 -6.04 17.49
CA SER A 267 -10.97 -7.22 18.34
C SER A 267 -11.14 -6.90 19.84
N ASP A 268 -10.77 -5.69 20.29
CA ASP A 268 -11.02 -5.26 21.67
C ASP A 268 -12.52 -5.13 21.96
N LEU A 269 -13.29 -4.54 21.03
CA LEU A 269 -14.75 -4.47 21.16
C LEU A 269 -15.40 -5.85 21.03
N ALA A 270 -14.91 -6.70 20.16
CA ALA A 270 -15.42 -8.05 20.00
C ALA A 270 -15.29 -8.84 21.32
N ARG A 271 -14.16 -8.70 22.03
CA ARG A 271 -13.96 -9.29 23.35
C ARG A 271 -14.90 -8.68 24.43
N LEU A 272 -15.07 -7.36 24.45
CA LEU A 272 -15.94 -6.68 25.39
C LEU A 272 -17.43 -7.08 25.21
N LEU A 273 -17.84 -7.30 23.97
CA LEU A 273 -19.23 -7.66 23.64
C LEU A 273 -19.45 -9.17 23.45
N HIS A 274 -18.44 -10.00 23.75
CA HIS A 274 -18.48 -11.45 23.58
C HIS A 274 -19.02 -11.88 22.20
N THR A 275 -18.55 -11.21 21.14
CA THR A 275 -18.98 -11.43 19.77
C THR A 275 -17.80 -11.50 18.80
N ASN A 276 -18.08 -11.78 17.53
CA ASN A 276 -17.09 -11.84 16.49
C ASN A 276 -16.82 -10.42 15.91
N ARG A 277 -15.56 -10.14 15.56
CA ARG A 277 -15.13 -8.87 14.94
C ARG A 277 -15.86 -8.56 13.62
N ASP A 278 -16.26 -9.60 12.86
CA ASP A 278 -17.00 -9.43 11.61
C ASP A 278 -18.40 -8.85 11.85
N TYR A 279 -19.07 -9.24 12.95
CA TYR A 279 -20.33 -8.66 13.36
C TYR A 279 -20.17 -7.20 13.78
N ILE A 280 -19.11 -6.86 14.55
CA ILE A 280 -18.81 -5.46 14.92
C ILE A 280 -18.61 -4.59 13.67
N SER A 281 -17.75 -5.03 12.73
CA SER A 281 -17.49 -4.29 11.49
C SER A 281 -18.75 -4.14 10.63
N LYS A 282 -19.55 -5.19 10.51
CA LYS A 282 -20.83 -5.16 9.78
C LYS A 282 -21.85 -4.24 10.46
N ALA A 283 -21.97 -4.29 11.79
CA ALA A 283 -22.89 -3.46 12.54
C ALA A 283 -22.58 -1.97 12.34
N ILE A 284 -21.32 -1.57 12.50
CA ILE A 284 -20.89 -0.18 12.29
C ILE A 284 -21.13 0.25 10.82
N ARG A 285 -20.78 -0.61 9.86
CA ARG A 285 -20.96 -0.29 8.44
C ARG A 285 -22.42 -0.14 8.04
N LEU A 286 -23.29 -1.05 8.49
CA LEU A 286 -24.70 -1.06 8.10
C LEU A 286 -25.53 0.01 8.82
N ASP A 287 -25.22 0.28 10.10
CA ASP A 287 -25.98 1.23 10.90
C ASP A 287 -25.46 2.67 10.77
N LYS A 288 -24.13 2.86 10.73
CA LYS A 288 -23.51 4.20 10.69
C LYS A 288 -23.01 4.60 9.30
N GLY A 289 -22.94 3.68 8.34
CA GLY A 289 -22.45 3.94 6.99
C GLY A 289 -20.94 4.25 6.91
N MET A 290 -20.15 3.88 7.92
CA MET A 290 -18.74 4.23 8.03
C MET A 290 -17.87 3.05 8.44
N SER A 291 -16.54 3.17 8.26
CA SER A 291 -15.57 2.19 8.76
C SER A 291 -15.41 2.29 10.28
N PHE A 292 -14.81 1.26 10.90
CA PHE A 292 -14.46 1.29 12.34
C PHE A 292 -13.56 2.48 12.68
N ASN A 293 -12.55 2.76 11.84
CA ASN A 293 -11.66 3.90 12.02
C ASN A 293 -12.43 5.23 12.03
N GLU A 294 -13.32 5.45 11.06
CA GLU A 294 -14.12 6.67 10.97
C GLU A 294 -15.04 6.82 12.16
N TYR A 295 -15.71 5.74 12.58
CA TYR A 295 -16.61 5.74 13.74
C TYR A 295 -15.88 6.12 15.04
N VAL A 296 -14.75 5.48 15.32
CA VAL A 296 -13.96 5.78 16.53
C VAL A 296 -13.40 7.20 16.49
N ASN A 297 -12.85 7.63 15.34
CA ASN A 297 -12.32 8.99 15.21
C ASN A 297 -13.40 10.06 15.33
N ARG A 298 -14.62 9.81 14.87
CA ARG A 298 -15.77 10.70 15.08
C ARG A 298 -16.05 10.89 16.57
N LEU A 299 -16.16 9.82 17.34
CA LEU A 299 -16.37 9.87 18.80
C LEU A 299 -15.24 10.62 19.52
N ARG A 300 -13.98 10.40 19.10
CA ARG A 300 -12.82 11.13 19.63
C ARG A 300 -12.93 12.64 19.38
N ILE A 301 -13.35 13.05 18.18
CA ILE A 301 -13.52 14.48 17.88
C ILE A 301 -14.70 15.09 18.62
N GLU A 302 -15.83 14.41 18.74
CA GLU A 302 -16.97 14.85 19.56
C GLU A 302 -16.55 15.04 21.03
N HIS A 303 -15.75 14.12 21.57
CA HIS A 303 -15.17 14.24 22.90
C HIS A 303 -14.20 15.43 23.01
N ALA A 304 -13.33 15.64 22.01
CA ALA A 304 -12.42 16.80 21.99
C ALA A 304 -13.17 18.13 21.98
N ILE A 305 -14.26 18.22 21.21
CA ILE A 305 -15.12 19.42 21.19
C ILE A 305 -15.76 19.66 22.57
N THR A 306 -16.19 18.61 23.24
CA THR A 306 -16.72 18.71 24.61
C THR A 306 -15.65 19.20 25.59
N LEU A 307 -14.41 18.66 25.49
CA LEU A 307 -13.29 19.14 26.30
C LEU A 307 -12.94 20.61 26.02
N MET A 308 -12.99 21.05 24.78
CA MET A 308 -12.76 22.45 24.39
C MET A 308 -13.78 23.41 25.01
N LYS A 309 -15.07 23.02 25.02
CA LYS A 309 -16.14 23.80 25.64
C LYS A 309 -15.99 23.89 27.13
N ASN A 310 -15.62 22.81 27.79
CA ASN A 310 -15.47 22.75 29.26
C ASN A 310 -14.17 23.41 29.74
N ASN A 311 -13.11 23.41 28.90
CA ASN A 311 -11.83 24.03 29.21
C ASN A 311 -11.22 24.71 27.99
N PRO A 312 -11.63 25.97 27.71
CA PRO A 312 -11.15 26.71 26.55
C PRO A 312 -9.63 26.95 26.51
N GLN A 313 -8.97 26.93 27.68
CA GLN A 313 -7.53 27.18 27.79
C GLN A 313 -6.67 25.92 27.55
N MET A 314 -7.31 24.75 27.45
CA MET A 314 -6.57 23.49 27.24
C MET A 314 -5.72 23.55 25.95
N SER A 315 -4.46 23.13 26.01
CA SER A 315 -3.59 23.11 24.84
C SER A 315 -4.09 22.12 23.77
N VAL A 316 -3.77 22.37 22.51
CA VAL A 316 -4.15 21.44 21.41
C VAL A 316 -3.44 20.10 21.57
N LEU A 317 -2.25 20.09 22.16
CA LEU A 317 -1.53 18.86 22.48
C LEU A 317 -2.29 18.02 23.51
N ASP A 318 -2.69 18.65 24.62
CA ASP A 318 -3.47 17.96 25.68
C ASP A 318 -4.82 17.47 25.16
N LEU A 319 -5.48 18.25 24.31
CA LEU A 319 -6.71 17.83 23.64
C LEU A 319 -6.50 16.57 22.81
N SER A 320 -5.42 16.51 22.03
CA SER A 320 -5.14 15.33 21.20
C SER A 320 -4.93 14.08 22.05
N VAL A 321 -4.12 14.18 23.10
CA VAL A 321 -3.81 13.06 24.02
C VAL A 321 -5.07 12.62 24.77
N LYS A 322 -5.82 13.57 25.38
CA LYS A 322 -7.03 13.26 26.16
C LYS A 322 -8.18 12.74 25.30
N SER A 323 -8.12 12.96 23.99
CA SER A 323 -9.09 12.42 23.03
C SER A 323 -8.66 11.09 22.40
N GLY A 324 -7.57 10.46 22.88
CA GLY A 324 -7.14 9.14 22.51
C GLY A 324 -6.33 9.09 21.20
N TYR A 325 -5.66 10.17 20.80
CA TYR A 325 -4.77 10.17 19.64
C TYR A 325 -3.32 9.88 20.02
N THR A 326 -2.64 9.06 19.21
CA THR A 326 -1.21 8.78 19.34
C THR A 326 -0.35 9.91 18.81
N SER A 327 -0.85 10.65 17.80
CA SER A 327 -0.13 11.77 17.19
C SER A 327 -1.02 13.00 17.00
N GLN A 328 -0.40 14.17 17.21
CA GLN A 328 -1.05 15.45 16.96
C GLN A 328 -1.44 15.63 15.48
N ALA A 329 -0.65 15.06 14.56
CA ALA A 329 -0.92 15.13 13.14
C ALA A 329 -2.21 14.39 12.77
N SER A 330 -2.45 13.19 13.32
CA SER A 330 -3.69 12.42 13.15
C SER A 330 -4.89 13.17 13.74
N PHE A 331 -4.73 13.78 14.93
CA PHE A 331 -5.76 14.62 15.53
C PHE A 331 -6.15 15.79 14.63
N PHE A 332 -5.18 16.58 14.13
CA PHE A 332 -5.46 17.72 13.25
C PHE A 332 -6.18 17.31 11.97
N ARG A 333 -5.73 16.21 11.33
CA ARG A 333 -6.33 15.69 10.10
C ARG A 333 -7.78 15.30 10.32
N ASN A 334 -8.06 14.47 11.34
CA ASN A 334 -9.41 14.01 11.65
C ASN A 334 -10.30 15.19 12.12
N PHE A 335 -9.79 16.10 12.94
CA PHE A 335 -10.54 17.26 13.40
C PHE A 335 -11.00 18.13 12.22
N LYS A 336 -10.09 18.42 11.28
CA LYS A 336 -10.42 19.18 10.07
C LYS A 336 -11.40 18.42 9.15
N GLN A 337 -11.26 17.10 9.07
CA GLN A 337 -12.16 16.25 8.26
C GLN A 337 -13.60 16.30 8.79
N PHE A 338 -13.79 16.21 10.12
CA PHE A 338 -15.13 16.15 10.74
C PHE A 338 -15.75 17.52 11.00
N THR A 339 -14.96 18.58 11.23
CA THR A 339 -15.48 19.93 11.56
C THR A 339 -15.33 20.95 10.44
N GLY A 340 -14.59 20.63 9.37
CA GLY A 340 -14.25 21.54 8.29
C GLY A 340 -13.14 22.55 8.63
N THR A 341 -12.77 22.72 9.90
CA THR A 341 -11.83 23.75 10.38
C THR A 341 -10.70 23.14 11.22
N SER A 342 -9.62 23.90 11.42
CA SER A 342 -8.56 23.44 12.33
C SER A 342 -8.98 23.61 13.83
N PRO A 343 -8.39 22.82 14.76
CA PRO A 343 -8.67 22.97 16.17
C PRO A 343 -8.45 24.38 16.74
N LYS A 344 -7.44 25.09 16.21
CA LYS A 344 -7.16 26.49 16.61
C LYS A 344 -8.26 27.43 16.15
N GLN A 345 -8.68 27.33 14.89
CA GLN A 345 -9.77 28.17 14.35
C GLN A 345 -11.10 27.88 15.06
N PHE A 346 -11.38 26.61 15.36
CA PHE A 346 -12.61 26.21 16.08
C PHE A 346 -12.70 26.77 17.48
N LYS A 347 -11.56 26.99 18.18
CA LYS A 347 -11.51 27.64 19.50
C LYS A 347 -11.75 29.13 19.46
N CYS A 348 -11.46 29.78 18.34
CA CYS A 348 -11.61 31.23 18.21
C CYS A 348 -13.00 31.66 17.75
N ASN A 349 -13.82 30.71 17.29
CA ASN A 349 -15.23 30.89 16.93
C ASN A 349 -16.14 30.44 18.09
#